data_50e6db94e155333f67a76b3dab80996c
#
_entry.id   50e6db94e155333f67a76b3dab80996c
#
_cell.length_a   1.000
_cell.length_b   1.000
_cell.length_c   1.000
_cell.angle_alpha   90.00
_cell.angle_beta   90.00
_cell.angle_gamma   90.00
#
_symmetry.space_group_name_H-M   'P 1'
#
loop_
_entity.id
_entity.type
_entity.pdbx_description
1 polymer ?
#
loop_
_entity_poly.entity_id
_entity_poly.type
_entity_poly.pdbx_seq_one_letter_code
_entity_poly.pdbx_strand_id
1 'polypeptide(L)'
;MNTAFPAVGHRYLVDFGAFQVELFFTSLGSLTYTDILSRGERGQSETVNIRITPIGDLLFLVTWQEADKTTVVHVEDFQNNTIITNITNPDLSFNQFKGTFTESVGSAFAQNVLTYSKDILPLFRDTDIKCMTRRGVPLSDSSWMCNPDHAKKVYAKLSSGEMPPDAPWPPQQIELFNQWIVEGCQT
;
A
#
# COMPACT_ATOMS: atom_id res chain seq x y z
N MET A 1 15.96 -2.48 -24.73
CA MET A 1 15.53 -1.62 -23.61
C MET A 1 14.35 -2.27 -22.95
N ASN A 2 14.45 -2.61 -21.67
CA ASN A 2 13.32 -3.04 -20.88
C ASN A 2 12.63 -1.78 -20.30
N THR A 3 11.45 -1.44 -20.83
CA THR A 3 10.68 -0.25 -20.42
C THR A 3 9.47 -0.60 -19.57
N ALA A 4 9.30 -1.89 -19.23
CA ALA A 4 8.26 -2.31 -18.31
C ALA A 4 8.67 -1.93 -16.88
N PHE A 5 7.81 -1.21 -16.16
CA PHE A 5 8.06 -0.83 -14.77
C PHE A 5 7.94 -2.05 -13.87
N PRO A 6 9.00 -2.43 -13.13
CA PRO A 6 9.04 -3.72 -12.46
C PRO A 6 8.38 -3.73 -11.07
N ALA A 7 8.07 -2.55 -10.49
CA ALA A 7 7.75 -2.45 -9.07
C ALA A 7 6.25 -2.58 -8.74
N VAL A 8 5.35 -2.73 -9.72
CA VAL A 8 3.91 -2.89 -9.44
C VAL A 8 3.64 -4.15 -8.63
N GLY A 9 2.97 -4.00 -7.48
CA GLY A 9 2.72 -5.08 -6.52
C GLY A 9 3.87 -5.34 -5.54
N HIS A 10 4.97 -4.59 -5.65
CA HIS A 10 6.17 -4.78 -4.83
C HIS A 10 6.38 -3.60 -3.86
N ARG A 11 7.03 -3.91 -2.75
CA ARG A 11 7.44 -2.93 -1.72
C ARG A 11 8.93 -2.76 -1.75
N TYR A 12 9.37 -1.53 -1.58
CA TYR A 12 10.79 -1.18 -1.53
C TYR A 12 11.08 -0.34 -0.30
N LEU A 13 12.09 -0.73 0.47
CA LEU A 13 12.67 0.15 1.48
C LEU A 13 13.69 1.05 0.79
N VAL A 14 13.48 2.35 0.91
CA VAL A 14 14.39 3.37 0.41
C VAL A 14 15.12 3.97 1.59
N ASP A 15 16.46 4.02 1.48
CA ASP A 15 17.34 4.65 2.47
C ASP A 15 18.08 5.83 1.83
N PHE A 16 17.76 7.03 2.28
CA PHE A 16 18.42 8.27 1.87
C PHE A 16 19.53 8.69 2.86
N GLY A 17 19.83 7.89 3.87
CA GLY A 17 20.79 8.18 4.93
C GLY A 17 20.26 9.16 5.98
N ALA A 18 19.57 10.21 5.57
CA ALA A 18 18.95 11.19 6.47
C ALA A 18 17.56 10.71 6.98
N PHE A 19 16.85 9.92 6.19
CA PHE A 19 15.56 9.33 6.50
C PHE A 19 15.34 8.09 5.65
N GLN A 20 14.36 7.28 6.03
CA GLN A 20 13.95 6.10 5.30
C GLN A 20 12.45 6.17 4.99
N VAL A 21 12.06 5.60 3.85
CA VAL A 21 10.67 5.51 3.43
C VAL A 21 10.41 4.15 2.77
N GLU A 22 9.25 3.56 3.02
CA GLU A 22 8.79 2.42 2.26
C GLU A 22 7.92 2.89 1.10
N LEU A 23 8.17 2.40 -0.10
CA LEU A 23 7.36 2.64 -1.29
C LEU A 23 6.61 1.36 -1.65
N PHE A 24 5.30 1.45 -1.82
CA PHE A 24 4.45 0.37 -2.31
C PHE A 24 3.72 0.82 -3.56
N PHE A 25 4.10 0.28 -4.70
CA PHE A 25 3.47 0.58 -5.99
C PHE A 25 2.23 -0.28 -6.18
N THR A 26 1.07 0.27 -5.88
CA THR A 26 -0.21 -0.45 -6.00
C THR A 26 -0.65 -0.63 -7.45
N SER A 27 -0.21 0.25 -8.34
CA SER A 27 -0.45 0.20 -9.78
C SER A 27 0.54 1.10 -10.53
N LEU A 28 0.45 1.14 -11.87
CA LEU A 28 1.22 2.10 -12.69
C LEU A 28 0.85 3.57 -12.45
N GLY A 29 -0.25 3.84 -11.77
CA GLY A 29 -0.74 5.19 -11.49
C GLY A 29 -0.85 5.52 -10.00
N SER A 30 -0.49 4.61 -9.11
CA SER A 30 -0.68 4.79 -7.67
C SER A 30 0.46 4.21 -6.85
N LEU A 31 0.92 4.98 -5.89
CA LEU A 31 1.96 4.65 -4.92
C LEU A 31 1.47 4.98 -3.52
N THR A 32 1.70 4.10 -2.57
CA THR A 32 1.64 4.40 -1.14
C THR A 32 3.06 4.50 -0.61
N TYR A 33 3.41 5.64 -0.05
CA TYR A 33 4.66 5.76 0.70
C TYR A 33 4.37 5.78 2.21
N THR A 34 5.32 5.28 2.99
CA THR A 34 5.23 5.19 4.45
C THR A 34 6.56 5.59 5.06
N ASP A 35 6.56 6.57 5.94
CA ASP A 35 7.76 6.95 6.68
C ASP A 35 8.26 5.79 7.55
N ILE A 36 9.57 5.62 7.61
CA ILE A 36 10.21 4.66 8.51
C ILE A 36 10.95 5.45 9.60
N LEU A 37 10.49 5.28 10.83
CA LEU A 37 11.03 5.96 11.98
C LEU A 37 12.38 5.34 12.42
N SER A 38 13.11 6.04 13.29
CA SER A 38 14.48 5.70 13.71
C SER A 38 14.67 4.30 14.32
N ARG A 39 13.58 3.64 14.72
CA ARG A 39 13.60 2.25 15.22
C ARG A 39 13.07 1.23 14.22
N GLY A 40 12.86 1.65 12.96
CA GLY A 40 12.27 0.81 11.94
C GLY A 40 10.74 0.68 12.07
N GLU A 41 10.10 1.46 12.93
CA GLU A 41 8.64 1.51 13.06
C GLU A 41 8.05 2.27 11.88
N ARG A 42 6.85 1.87 11.45
CA ARG A 42 6.10 2.58 10.41
C ARG A 42 5.50 3.85 10.98
N GLY A 43 5.77 4.97 10.32
CA GLY A 43 5.19 6.26 10.61
C GLY A 43 3.94 6.56 9.79
N GLN A 44 3.81 7.80 9.33
CA GLN A 44 2.68 8.21 8.50
C GLN A 44 2.77 7.60 7.10
N SER A 45 1.60 7.36 6.51
CA SER A 45 1.49 6.86 5.14
C SER A 45 0.57 7.76 4.33
N GLU A 46 0.89 7.94 3.08
CA GLU A 46 0.00 8.59 2.12
C GLU A 46 -0.04 7.81 0.80
N THR A 47 -1.21 7.75 0.18
CA THR A 47 -1.38 7.20 -1.15
C THR A 47 -1.54 8.33 -2.15
N VAL A 48 -0.66 8.35 -3.14
CA VAL A 48 -0.58 9.40 -4.15
C VAL A 48 -0.78 8.87 -5.56
N ASN A 49 -1.28 9.73 -6.44
CA ASN A 49 -1.30 9.45 -7.87
C ASN A 49 0.07 9.76 -8.46
N ILE A 50 0.65 8.79 -9.16
CA ILE A 50 1.97 8.90 -9.75
C ILE A 50 1.92 8.91 -11.27
N ARG A 51 2.96 9.48 -11.85
CA ARG A 51 3.27 9.32 -13.28
C ARG A 51 4.65 8.68 -13.41
N ILE A 52 4.70 7.60 -14.19
CA ILE A 52 5.93 6.85 -14.46
C ILE A 52 6.31 7.09 -15.92
N THR A 53 7.55 7.47 -16.17
CA THR A 53 8.11 7.67 -17.50
C THR A 53 9.43 6.89 -17.61
N PRO A 54 9.53 5.90 -18.50
CA PRO A 54 10.81 5.23 -18.74
C PRO A 54 11.80 6.21 -19.40
N ILE A 55 13.00 6.32 -18.83
CA ILE A 55 14.07 7.21 -19.33
C ILE A 55 15.34 6.44 -19.71
N GLY A 56 15.35 5.13 -19.48
CA GLY A 56 16.43 4.23 -19.83
C GLY A 56 16.05 2.77 -19.65
N ASP A 57 17.03 1.87 -19.72
CA ASP A 57 16.84 0.46 -19.45
C ASP A 57 16.71 0.25 -17.93
N LEU A 58 15.57 -0.22 -17.47
CA LEU A 58 15.23 -0.32 -16.03
C LEU A 58 15.44 0.98 -15.25
N LEU A 59 15.36 2.13 -15.94
CA LEU A 59 15.53 3.46 -15.37
C LEU A 59 14.27 4.29 -15.61
N PHE A 60 13.67 4.83 -14.54
CA PHE A 60 12.37 5.48 -14.58
C PHE A 60 12.39 6.83 -13.86
N LEU A 61 11.64 7.78 -14.41
CA LEU A 61 11.25 9.01 -13.75
C LEU A 61 9.85 8.78 -13.15
N VAL A 62 9.72 8.93 -11.84
CA VAL A 62 8.43 8.81 -11.13
C VAL A 62 8.12 10.15 -10.45
N THR A 63 6.94 10.69 -10.69
CA THR A 63 6.56 12.03 -10.19
C THR A 63 5.19 12.02 -9.55
N TRP A 64 5.02 12.80 -8.48
CA TRP A 64 3.72 13.02 -7.82
C TRP A 64 3.65 14.34 -7.07
N GLN A 65 2.46 14.65 -6.61
CA GLN A 65 2.21 15.73 -5.66
C GLN A 65 1.44 15.16 -4.47
N GLU A 66 1.87 15.53 -3.28
CA GLU A 66 1.27 15.16 -2.00
C GLU A 66 0.10 16.08 -1.65
N ALA A 67 -0.68 15.70 -0.64
CA ALA A 67 -1.86 16.44 -0.21
C ALA A 67 -1.53 17.85 0.28
N ASP A 68 -0.37 18.03 0.91
CA ASP A 68 0.13 19.32 1.40
C ASP A 68 0.74 20.21 0.31
N LYS A 69 0.77 19.75 -0.95
CA LYS A 69 1.37 20.38 -2.15
C LYS A 69 2.86 20.17 -2.31
N THR A 70 3.50 19.38 -1.47
CA THR A 70 4.86 18.91 -1.74
C THR A 70 4.89 18.21 -3.10
N THR A 71 5.89 18.49 -3.92
CA THR A 71 6.11 17.80 -5.18
C THR A 71 7.37 16.97 -5.11
N VAL A 72 7.27 15.73 -5.59
CA VAL A 72 8.36 14.78 -5.55
C VAL A 72 8.67 14.26 -6.95
N VAL A 73 9.95 14.21 -7.25
CA VAL A 73 10.49 13.66 -8.50
C VAL A 73 11.57 12.64 -8.15
N HIS A 74 11.31 11.39 -8.46
CA HIS A 74 12.28 10.31 -8.34
C HIS A 74 12.90 9.96 -9.68
N VAL A 75 14.19 9.66 -9.66
CA VAL A 75 14.87 8.88 -10.70
C VAL A 75 15.22 7.53 -10.06
N GLU A 76 14.59 6.49 -10.52
CA GLU A 76 14.68 5.12 -9.97
C GLU A 76 15.44 4.22 -10.93
N ASP A 77 16.60 3.74 -10.51
CA ASP A 77 17.47 2.84 -11.27
C ASP A 77 17.36 1.42 -10.67
N PHE A 78 16.51 0.60 -11.27
CA PHE A 78 16.29 -0.79 -10.84
C PHE A 78 17.44 -1.73 -11.22
N GLN A 79 18.33 -1.31 -12.10
CA GLN A 79 19.52 -2.10 -12.44
C GLN A 79 20.58 -1.99 -11.34
N ASN A 80 20.74 -0.79 -10.76
CA ASN A 80 21.75 -0.51 -9.76
C ASN A 80 21.16 -0.38 -8.33
N ASN A 81 19.84 -0.49 -8.17
CA ASN A 81 19.12 -0.30 -6.90
C ASN A 81 19.41 1.07 -6.26
N THR A 82 19.49 2.10 -7.09
CA THR A 82 19.76 3.47 -6.64
C THR A 82 18.62 4.41 -6.98
N ILE A 83 18.43 5.42 -6.15
CA ILE A 83 17.36 6.41 -6.30
C ILE A 83 17.90 7.81 -6.04
N ILE A 84 17.41 8.77 -6.82
CA ILE A 84 17.58 10.19 -6.56
C ILE A 84 16.18 10.79 -6.41
N THR A 85 15.94 11.49 -5.31
CA THR A 85 14.71 12.25 -5.12
C THR A 85 14.99 13.74 -5.11
N ASN A 86 14.09 14.50 -5.75
CA ASN A 86 13.99 15.95 -5.66
C ASN A 86 12.65 16.28 -5.04
N ILE A 87 12.66 17.00 -3.93
CA ILE A 87 11.49 17.36 -3.15
C ILE A 87 11.38 18.89 -3.12
N THR A 88 10.25 19.40 -3.58
CA THR A 88 9.90 20.82 -3.42
C THR A 88 8.76 20.91 -2.41
N ASN A 89 9.03 21.52 -1.27
CA ASN A 89 8.07 21.69 -0.19
C ASN A 89 7.10 22.87 -0.46
N PRO A 90 6.00 22.99 0.29
CA PRO A 90 5.04 24.09 0.15
C PRO A 90 5.63 25.49 0.35
N ASP A 91 6.70 25.60 1.13
CA ASP A 91 7.44 26.86 1.36
C ASP A 91 8.46 27.18 0.25
N LEU A 92 8.43 26.39 -0.85
CA LEU A 92 9.34 26.46 -1.99
C LEU A 92 10.78 26.06 -1.69
N SER A 93 11.07 25.53 -0.52
CA SER A 93 12.37 24.92 -0.27
C SER A 93 12.57 23.69 -1.15
N PHE A 94 13.76 23.55 -1.71
CA PHE A 94 14.12 22.48 -2.62
C PHE A 94 15.24 21.63 -2.03
N ASN A 95 15.00 20.33 -1.97
CA ASN A 95 15.95 19.37 -1.44
C ASN A 95 16.18 18.25 -2.43
N GLN A 96 17.44 17.81 -2.55
CA GLN A 96 17.79 16.62 -3.31
C GLN A 96 18.48 15.61 -2.40
N PHE A 97 18.04 14.37 -2.47
CA PHE A 97 18.65 13.25 -1.75
C PHE A 97 19.02 12.16 -2.74
N LYS A 98 20.08 11.44 -2.45
CA LYS A 98 20.47 10.23 -3.15
C LYS A 98 20.47 9.08 -2.16
N GLY A 99 19.90 7.95 -2.59
CA GLY A 99 19.75 6.78 -1.74
C GLY A 99 19.85 5.49 -2.52
N THR A 100 19.61 4.43 -1.80
CA THR A 100 19.44 3.09 -2.33
C THR A 100 18.03 2.61 -2.05
N PHE A 101 17.53 1.70 -2.87
CA PHE A 101 16.29 1.01 -2.57
C PHE A 101 16.47 -0.50 -2.67
N THR A 102 15.86 -1.20 -1.74
CA THR A 102 15.92 -2.66 -1.68
C THR A 102 14.50 -3.17 -1.70
N GLU A 103 14.22 -4.11 -2.58
CA GLU A 103 12.93 -4.78 -2.57
C GLU A 103 12.74 -5.46 -1.21
N SER A 104 11.67 -5.14 -0.53
CA SER A 104 11.28 -5.77 0.73
C SER A 104 10.73 -7.15 0.42
N VAL A 105 11.61 -8.09 0.06
CA VAL A 105 11.27 -9.50 0.00
C VAL A 105 11.13 -9.98 1.44
N GLY A 106 9.92 -9.93 1.94
CA GLY A 106 9.45 -10.55 3.17
C GLY A 106 10.47 -10.95 4.22
N SER A 107 11.34 -10.08 4.73
CA SER A 107 12.07 -10.34 5.98
C SER A 107 13.06 -9.21 6.36
N ALA A 108 12.59 -8.16 7.02
CA ALA A 108 13.37 -7.46 8.06
C ALA A 108 12.45 -6.63 8.97
N PHE A 109 11.28 -6.26 8.50
CA PHE A 109 10.18 -5.86 9.37
C PHE A 109 9.20 -7.04 9.29
N ALA A 110 8.88 -7.67 10.41
CA ALA A 110 7.86 -8.69 10.46
C ALA A 110 6.62 -8.10 9.77
N GLN A 111 6.47 -8.35 8.46
CA GLN A 111 5.17 -8.26 7.84
C GLN A 111 4.35 -9.26 8.66
N ASN A 112 3.48 -8.76 9.51
CA ASN A 112 2.29 -9.51 9.77
C ASN A 112 1.64 -9.63 8.40
N VAL A 113 1.97 -10.70 7.67
CA VAL A 113 1.20 -11.09 6.48
C VAL A 113 -0.23 -11.14 6.99
N LEU A 114 -1.03 -10.21 6.50
CA LEU A 114 -2.41 -10.13 6.96
C LEU A 114 -3.11 -11.42 6.55
N THR A 115 -3.44 -12.22 7.55
CA THR A 115 -4.20 -13.45 7.33
C THR A 115 -5.66 -13.22 7.65
N TYR A 116 -6.53 -13.89 6.92
CA TYR A 116 -7.96 -13.75 7.16
C TYR A 116 -8.33 -14.09 8.59
N SER A 117 -7.87 -15.24 9.07
CA SER A 117 -8.25 -15.77 10.37
C SER A 117 -7.74 -14.95 11.57
N LYS A 118 -6.56 -14.34 11.44
CA LYS A 118 -5.94 -13.60 12.54
C LYS A 118 -6.24 -12.11 12.54
N ASP A 119 -6.27 -11.50 11.33
CA ASP A 119 -6.26 -10.05 11.21
C ASP A 119 -7.58 -9.49 10.68
N ILE A 120 -8.30 -10.24 9.86
CA ILE A 120 -9.50 -9.77 9.18
C ILE A 120 -10.78 -10.29 9.84
N LEU A 121 -10.87 -11.60 10.10
CA LEU A 121 -12.06 -12.21 10.70
C LEU A 121 -12.44 -11.57 12.05
N PRO A 122 -11.50 -11.20 12.95
CA PRO A 122 -11.83 -10.55 14.21
C PRO A 122 -12.45 -9.14 14.09
N LEU A 123 -12.36 -8.51 12.90
CA LEU A 123 -13.00 -7.23 12.65
C LEU A 123 -14.51 -7.35 12.45
N PHE A 124 -15.00 -8.53 12.06
CA PHE A 124 -16.42 -8.81 11.93
C PHE A 124 -17.01 -9.22 13.28
N ARG A 125 -18.11 -8.58 13.66
CA ARG A 125 -18.85 -8.97 14.87
C ARG A 125 -19.59 -10.30 14.65
N ASP A 126 -19.74 -11.09 15.68
CA ASP A 126 -20.49 -12.37 15.62
C ASP A 126 -21.92 -12.20 15.06
N THR A 127 -22.55 -11.07 15.37
CA THR A 127 -23.88 -10.73 14.87
C THR A 127 -23.89 -10.55 13.35
N ASP A 128 -22.84 -9.91 12.79
CA ASP A 128 -22.70 -9.69 11.36
C ASP A 128 -22.42 -10.99 10.64
N ILE A 129 -21.52 -11.81 11.17
CA ILE A 129 -21.21 -13.13 10.64
C ILE A 129 -22.48 -13.99 10.57
N LYS A 130 -23.25 -14.08 11.67
CA LYS A 130 -24.50 -14.84 11.71
C LYS A 130 -25.56 -14.30 10.74
N CYS A 131 -25.70 -12.99 10.65
CA CYS A 131 -26.64 -12.34 9.74
C CYS A 131 -26.28 -12.63 8.28
N MET A 132 -25.02 -12.46 7.92
CA MET A 132 -24.56 -12.61 6.54
C MET A 132 -24.53 -14.08 6.10
N THR A 133 -24.22 -15.02 6.99
CA THR A 133 -24.31 -16.45 6.70
C THR A 133 -25.73 -16.87 6.29
N ARG A 134 -26.76 -16.34 6.97
CA ARG A 134 -28.17 -16.59 6.60
C ARG A 134 -28.54 -16.05 5.21
N ARG A 135 -27.78 -15.07 4.70
CA ARG A 135 -27.97 -14.45 3.39
C ARG A 135 -27.07 -15.08 2.31
N GLY A 136 -26.37 -16.17 2.62
CA GLY A 136 -25.49 -16.86 1.70
C GLY A 136 -24.10 -16.22 1.55
N VAL A 137 -23.70 -15.34 2.48
CA VAL A 137 -22.38 -14.71 2.52
C VAL A 137 -21.64 -15.22 3.76
N PRO A 138 -20.84 -16.30 3.64
CA PRO A 138 -20.17 -16.93 4.77
C PRO A 138 -18.90 -16.16 5.15
N LEU A 139 -19.03 -15.05 5.87
CA LEU A 139 -17.91 -14.22 6.30
C LEU A 139 -16.88 -14.95 7.18
N SER A 140 -17.22 -16.08 7.80
CA SER A 140 -16.29 -16.90 8.57
C SER A 140 -15.48 -17.90 7.73
N ASP A 141 -15.79 -18.04 6.44
CA ASP A 141 -15.10 -18.97 5.53
C ASP A 141 -13.97 -18.22 4.81
N SER A 142 -12.73 -18.49 5.23
CA SER A 142 -11.55 -17.88 4.63
C SER A 142 -11.39 -18.23 3.15
N SER A 143 -11.73 -19.45 2.74
CA SER A 143 -11.63 -19.87 1.35
C SER A 143 -12.64 -19.13 0.46
N TRP A 144 -13.85 -18.87 0.98
CA TRP A 144 -14.85 -18.06 0.28
C TRP A 144 -14.41 -16.60 0.18
N MET A 145 -13.86 -16.04 1.26
CA MET A 145 -13.40 -14.66 1.33
C MET A 145 -12.14 -14.42 0.48
N CYS A 146 -11.27 -15.42 0.33
CA CYS A 146 -10.08 -15.33 -0.53
C CYS A 146 -10.40 -15.38 -2.04
N ASN A 147 -11.67 -15.50 -2.42
CA ASN A 147 -12.07 -15.26 -3.80
C ASN A 147 -12.09 -13.74 -4.07
N PRO A 148 -11.32 -13.23 -5.05
CA PRO A 148 -11.19 -11.79 -5.30
C PRO A 148 -12.51 -11.08 -5.57
N ASP A 149 -13.47 -11.75 -6.22
CA ASP A 149 -14.78 -11.17 -6.53
C ASP A 149 -15.64 -11.04 -5.27
N HIS A 150 -15.53 -11.98 -4.34
CA HIS A 150 -16.23 -11.94 -3.06
C HIS A 150 -15.65 -10.86 -2.16
N ALA A 151 -14.32 -10.84 -1.98
CA ALA A 151 -13.62 -9.85 -1.18
C ALA A 151 -13.92 -8.42 -1.65
N LYS A 152 -13.88 -8.16 -2.97
CA LYS A 152 -14.21 -6.86 -3.55
C LYS A 152 -15.66 -6.43 -3.30
N LYS A 153 -16.62 -7.37 -3.37
CA LYS A 153 -18.02 -7.07 -3.08
C LYS A 153 -18.24 -6.72 -1.60
N VAL A 154 -17.59 -7.46 -0.70
CA VAL A 154 -17.62 -7.16 0.74
C VAL A 154 -16.98 -5.80 1.00
N TYR A 155 -15.80 -5.54 0.43
CA TYR A 155 -15.11 -4.26 0.54
C TYR A 155 -15.99 -3.09 0.09
N ALA A 156 -16.66 -3.20 -1.05
CA ALA A 156 -17.55 -2.15 -1.56
C ALA A 156 -18.69 -1.82 -0.57
N LYS A 157 -19.23 -2.83 0.12
CA LYS A 157 -20.29 -2.63 1.12
C LYS A 157 -19.77 -2.03 2.43
N LEU A 158 -18.55 -2.39 2.83
CA LEU A 158 -17.89 -1.83 4.01
C LEU A 158 -17.49 -0.36 3.76
N SER A 159 -16.89 -0.08 2.61
CA SER A 159 -16.38 1.27 2.27
C SER A 159 -17.51 2.28 1.98
N SER A 160 -18.66 1.82 1.47
CA SER A 160 -19.84 2.67 1.30
C SER A 160 -20.62 2.95 2.60
N GLY A 161 -20.26 2.26 3.70
CA GLY A 161 -21.00 2.33 4.96
C GLY A 161 -22.37 1.65 4.94
N GLU A 162 -22.72 0.92 3.87
CA GLU A 162 -23.98 0.17 3.80
C GLU A 162 -24.02 -0.99 4.81
N MET A 163 -22.84 -1.52 5.15
CA MET A 163 -22.71 -2.66 6.05
C MET A 163 -21.52 -2.47 7.00
N PRO A 164 -21.67 -2.77 8.30
CA PRO A 164 -22.94 -2.95 9.02
C PRO A 164 -23.69 -1.63 9.14
N PRO A 165 -25.02 -1.59 8.95
CA PRO A 165 -25.78 -0.34 8.90
C PRO A 165 -25.89 0.36 10.27
N ASP A 166 -25.71 -0.39 11.35
CA ASP A 166 -25.78 0.08 12.74
C ASP A 166 -24.42 0.52 13.31
N ALA A 167 -23.31 0.11 12.70
CA ALA A 167 -21.97 0.44 13.13
C ALA A 167 -20.98 0.37 11.95
N PRO A 168 -20.96 1.38 11.07
CA PRO A 168 -20.01 1.43 9.95
C PRO A 168 -18.56 1.28 10.43
N TRP A 169 -17.76 0.58 9.66
CA TRP A 169 -16.37 0.40 9.98
C TRP A 169 -15.59 1.71 9.95
N PRO A 170 -14.68 1.94 10.90
CA PRO A 170 -13.79 3.09 10.85
C PRO A 170 -12.83 2.98 9.65
N PRO A 171 -12.34 4.11 9.11
CA PRO A 171 -11.45 4.12 7.94
C PRO A 171 -10.25 3.19 8.06
N GLN A 172 -9.67 3.07 9.25
CA GLN A 172 -8.50 2.19 9.48
C GLN A 172 -8.83 0.71 9.28
N GLN A 173 -10.02 0.25 9.67
CA GLN A 173 -10.43 -1.15 9.45
C GLN A 173 -10.74 -1.41 7.97
N ILE A 174 -11.31 -0.44 7.27
CA ILE A 174 -11.57 -0.51 5.83
C ILE A 174 -10.23 -0.60 5.08
N GLU A 175 -9.25 0.20 5.47
CA GLU A 175 -7.91 0.19 4.89
C GLU A 175 -7.19 -1.13 5.14
N LEU A 176 -7.25 -1.66 6.37
CA LEU A 176 -6.67 -2.96 6.70
C LEU A 176 -7.27 -4.10 5.86
N PHE A 177 -8.59 -4.07 5.64
CA PHE A 177 -9.27 -5.04 4.79
C PHE A 177 -8.85 -4.90 3.32
N ASN A 178 -8.71 -3.66 2.82
CA ASN A 178 -8.22 -3.38 1.48
C ASN A 178 -6.78 -3.88 1.29
N GLN A 179 -5.91 -3.62 2.27
CA GLN A 179 -4.53 -4.09 2.27
C GLN A 179 -4.47 -5.61 2.16
N TRP A 180 -5.27 -6.34 2.94
CA TRP A 180 -5.35 -7.80 2.87
C TRP A 180 -5.77 -8.29 1.46
N ILE A 181 -6.72 -7.61 0.81
CA ILE A 181 -7.12 -7.93 -0.58
C ILE A 181 -5.93 -7.74 -1.54
N VAL A 182 -5.24 -6.60 -1.43
CA VAL A 182 -4.10 -6.25 -2.30
C VAL A 182 -2.91 -7.20 -2.09
N GLU A 183 -2.70 -7.67 -0.85
CA GLU A 183 -1.66 -8.65 -0.50
C GLU A 183 -2.00 -10.10 -0.93
N GLY A 184 -3.10 -10.30 -1.63
CA GLY A 184 -3.48 -11.60 -2.22
C GLY A 184 -4.33 -12.49 -1.34
N CYS A 185 -5.06 -11.91 -0.38
CA CYS A 185 -6.08 -12.60 0.42
C CYS A 185 -5.57 -13.86 1.13
N GLN A 186 -4.47 -13.77 1.88
CA GLN A 186 -3.92 -14.90 2.62
C GLN A 186 -4.92 -15.43 3.67
N THR A 187 -5.02 -16.75 3.83
CA THR A 187 -5.97 -17.43 4.75
C THR A 187 -5.50 -17.43 6.20
#